data_15d2332d278329158efe967b71ba178a
#
_entry.id   15d2332d278329158efe967b71ba178a
#
_cell.length_a   1.000
_cell.length_b   1.000
_cell.length_c   1.000
_cell.angle_alpha   90.00
_cell.angle_beta   90.00
_cell.angle_gamma   90.00
#
_symmetry.space_group_name_H-M   'P 1'
#
loop_
_entity.id
_entity.type
_entity.pdbx_description
1 polymer ?
#
loop_
_entity_poly.entity_id
_entity_poly.type
_entity_poly.pdbx_seq_one_letter_code
_entity_poly.pdbx_strand_id
1 'polypeptide(L)'
;MIDISLIHNRKVAIIGTGNVGASIAYALTIRNLAREIVLIDKDEGRAAGEALDIQHGIPYMGVSSVYSGSYIDCSNCDLIIITAGRKR
;
A
#
# COMPACT_ATOMS: atom_id res chain seq x y z
N MET A 1 -7.36 25.08 1.07
CA MET A 1 -7.94 24.00 0.30
C MET A 1 -6.89 23.02 -0.16
N ILE A 2 -7.18 21.75 -0.09
CA ILE A 2 -6.24 20.72 -0.47
C ILE A 2 -6.33 20.44 -1.95
N ASP A 3 -5.17 20.39 -2.58
CA ASP A 3 -5.10 20.05 -3.99
C ASP A 3 -5.15 18.52 -4.10
N ILE A 4 -6.23 18.02 -4.62
CA ILE A 4 -6.43 16.58 -4.75
C ILE A 4 -5.36 15.90 -5.59
N SER A 5 -4.83 16.60 -6.57
CA SER A 5 -3.81 16.00 -7.41
C SER A 5 -2.54 15.69 -6.61
N LEU A 6 -2.28 16.43 -5.56
CA LEU A 6 -1.13 16.15 -4.72
C LEU A 6 -1.32 14.85 -3.96
N ILE A 7 -2.53 14.56 -3.54
CA ILE A 7 -2.82 13.33 -2.86
C ILE A 7 -2.68 12.15 -3.81
N HIS A 8 -3.22 12.29 -5.01
CA HIS A 8 -3.17 11.22 -5.99
C HIS A 8 -1.76 10.86 -6.42
N ASN A 9 -0.83 11.77 -6.26
CA ASN A 9 0.54 11.51 -6.65
C ASN A 9 1.42 11.01 -5.52
N ARG A 10 0.82 10.68 -4.41
CA ARG A 10 1.58 10.25 -3.26
C ARG A 10 1.95 8.79 -3.33
N LYS A 11 3.10 8.49 -2.78
CA LYS A 11 3.55 7.12 -2.61
C LYS A 11 3.45 6.79 -1.14
N VAL A 12 2.81 5.68 -0.83
CA VAL A 12 2.57 5.25 0.53
C VAL A 12 3.20 3.89 0.75
N ALA A 13 3.92 3.74 1.85
CA ALA A 13 4.46 2.44 2.24
C ALA A 13 3.66 1.93 3.41
N ILE A 14 3.30 0.66 3.38
CA ILE A 14 2.61 0.02 4.48
C ILE A 14 3.49 -1.12 4.97
N ILE A 15 3.93 -1.02 6.20
CA ILE A 15 4.80 -2.02 6.79
C ILE A 15 3.95 -2.92 7.68
N GLY A 16 3.96 -4.19 7.37
CA GLY A 16 3.09 -5.16 8.03
C GLY A 16 1.85 -5.37 7.19
N THR A 17 1.72 -6.57 6.62
CA THR A 17 0.63 -6.85 5.69
C THR A 17 -0.35 -7.86 6.25
N GLY A 18 -0.55 -7.84 7.56
CA GLY A 18 -1.62 -8.63 8.14
C GLY A 18 -2.95 -8.01 7.78
N ASN A 19 -3.99 -8.44 8.47
CA ASN A 19 -5.34 -7.99 8.11
C ASN A 19 -5.48 -6.48 8.10
N VAL A 20 -4.87 -5.80 9.06
CA VAL A 20 -5.02 -4.35 9.12
C VAL A 20 -4.29 -3.67 7.98
N GLY A 21 -3.05 -4.09 7.73
CA GLY A 21 -2.28 -3.49 6.64
C GLY A 21 -2.94 -3.70 5.29
N ALA A 22 -3.43 -4.90 5.05
CA ALA A 22 -4.10 -5.21 3.80
C ALA A 22 -5.38 -4.39 3.64
N SER A 23 -6.13 -4.22 4.72
CA SER A 23 -7.35 -3.43 4.68
C SER A 23 -7.06 -1.97 4.38
N ILE A 24 -6.00 -1.44 4.95
CA ILE A 24 -5.63 -0.06 4.68
C ILE A 24 -5.24 0.10 3.22
N ALA A 25 -4.44 -0.82 2.71
CA ALA A 25 -4.01 -0.76 1.31
C ALA A 25 -5.21 -0.81 0.38
N TYR A 26 -6.14 -1.69 0.68
CA TYR A 26 -7.33 -1.83 -0.13
C TYR A 26 -8.17 -0.54 -0.11
N ALA A 27 -8.34 0.02 1.08
CA ALA A 27 -9.11 1.25 1.21
C ALA A 27 -8.47 2.41 0.46
N LEU A 28 -7.16 2.54 0.55
CA LEU A 28 -6.46 3.59 -0.18
C LEU A 28 -6.61 3.42 -1.68
N THR A 29 -6.60 2.19 -2.13
CA THR A 29 -6.71 1.91 -3.56
C THR A 29 -8.12 2.19 -4.06
N ILE A 30 -9.11 1.73 -3.34
CA ILE A 30 -10.50 1.95 -3.73
C ILE A 30 -10.82 3.43 -3.79
N ARG A 31 -10.32 4.19 -2.83
CA ARG A 31 -10.59 5.62 -2.79
C ARG A 31 -9.65 6.41 -3.65
N ASN A 32 -8.71 5.72 -4.27
CA ASN A 32 -7.75 6.36 -5.17
C ASN A 32 -7.00 7.49 -4.47
N LEU A 33 -6.57 7.22 -3.25
CA LEU A 33 -5.90 8.23 -2.45
C LEU A 33 -4.38 8.19 -2.54
N ALA A 34 -3.85 7.20 -3.23
CA ALA A 34 -2.41 7.09 -3.40
C ALA A 34 -2.13 6.61 -4.80
N ARG A 35 -1.10 7.14 -5.38
CA ARG A 35 -0.72 6.71 -6.71
C ARG A 35 0.02 5.40 -6.68
N GLU A 36 0.78 5.21 -5.62
CA GLU A 36 1.64 4.04 -5.53
C GLU A 36 1.64 3.55 -4.09
N ILE A 37 1.43 2.26 -3.91
CA ILE A 37 1.42 1.67 -2.58
C ILE A 37 2.39 0.50 -2.57
N VAL A 38 3.35 0.55 -1.66
CA VAL A 38 4.29 -0.55 -1.52
C VAL A 38 4.02 -1.26 -0.20
N LEU A 39 3.86 -2.57 -0.28
CA LEU A 39 3.61 -3.40 0.89
C LEU A 39 4.92 -4.04 1.31
N ILE A 40 5.26 -3.90 2.57
CA ILE A 40 6.51 -4.39 3.10
C ILE A 40 6.25 -5.29 4.28
N ASP A 41 6.79 -6.50 4.25
CA ASP A 41 6.59 -7.45 5.32
C ASP A 41 7.82 -8.34 5.40
N LYS A 42 8.12 -8.83 6.58
CA LYS A 42 9.20 -9.79 6.73
C LYS A 42 8.92 -11.01 5.88
N ASP A 43 7.66 -11.38 5.79
CA ASP A 43 7.23 -12.47 4.94
C ASP A 43 6.97 -11.87 3.56
N GLU A 44 7.97 -11.94 2.72
CA GLU A 44 7.88 -11.33 1.40
C GLU A 44 6.84 -11.99 0.52
N GLY A 45 6.65 -13.28 0.69
CA GLY A 45 5.61 -13.98 -0.07
C GLY A 45 4.23 -13.50 0.29
N ARG A 46 4.02 -13.21 1.57
CA ARG A 46 2.75 -12.69 2.02
C ARG A 46 2.49 -11.30 1.45
N ALA A 47 3.50 -10.45 1.48
CA ALA A 47 3.34 -9.11 0.91
C ALA A 47 3.05 -9.18 -0.58
N ALA A 48 3.75 -10.04 -1.29
CA ALA A 48 3.54 -10.20 -2.72
C ALA A 48 2.14 -10.71 -3.02
N GLY A 49 1.67 -11.68 -2.22
CA GLY A 49 0.34 -12.23 -2.40
C GLY A 49 -0.74 -11.20 -2.17
N GLU A 50 -0.59 -10.41 -1.12
CA GLU A 50 -1.57 -9.37 -0.83
C GLU A 50 -1.59 -8.31 -1.92
N ALA A 51 -0.43 -7.92 -2.39
CA ALA A 51 -0.36 -6.92 -3.45
C ALA A 51 -1.07 -7.41 -4.70
N LEU A 52 -0.87 -8.67 -5.04
CA LEU A 52 -1.49 -9.26 -6.21
C LEU A 52 -3.00 -9.29 -6.06
N ASP A 53 -3.48 -9.68 -4.88
CA ASP A 53 -4.92 -9.73 -4.63
C ASP A 53 -5.55 -8.38 -4.80
N ILE A 54 -4.92 -7.35 -4.28
CA ILE A 54 -5.47 -6.00 -4.37
C ILE A 54 -5.49 -5.54 -5.81
N GLN A 55 -4.41 -5.76 -6.54
CA GLN A 55 -4.35 -5.38 -7.94
C GLN A 55 -5.43 -6.05 -8.77
N HIS A 56 -5.68 -7.32 -8.53
CA HIS A 56 -6.68 -8.06 -9.27
C HIS A 56 -8.09 -7.69 -8.88
N GLY A 57 -8.29 -7.25 -7.66
CA GLY A 57 -9.62 -6.97 -7.16
C GLY A 57 -10.22 -5.67 -7.61
N ILE A 58 -9.39 -4.79 -8.19
CA ILE A 58 -9.88 -3.49 -8.61
C ILE A 58 -9.37 -3.12 -9.97
N PRO A 59 -9.81 -3.82 -10.98
CA PRO A 59 -9.24 -3.67 -12.31
C PRO A 59 -9.38 -2.29 -12.94
N TYR A 60 -10.40 -1.57 -12.58
CA TYR A 60 -10.62 -0.28 -13.22
C TYR A 60 -10.46 0.93 -12.34
N MET A 61 -9.90 0.72 -11.19
CA MET A 61 -9.76 1.85 -10.31
C MET A 61 -8.64 2.75 -10.71
N GLY A 62 -8.10 2.48 -11.77
CA GLY A 62 -7.28 3.42 -12.40
C GLY A 62 -5.86 3.37 -11.93
N VAL A 63 -5.48 4.25 -11.15
CA VAL A 63 -4.13 4.59 -11.14
C VAL A 63 -3.23 4.03 -10.11
N SER A 64 -3.76 3.42 -9.12
CA SER A 64 -2.90 2.93 -8.05
C SER A 64 -2.10 1.74 -8.51
N SER A 65 -0.85 1.76 -8.14
CA SER A 65 0.04 0.66 -8.39
C SER A 65 0.35 0.07 -7.03
N VAL A 66 0.05 -1.20 -6.85
CA VAL A 66 0.26 -1.88 -5.58
C VAL A 66 1.26 -3.01 -5.78
N TYR A 67 2.31 -3.00 -5.03
CA TYR A 67 3.35 -4.02 -5.18
C TYR A 67 4.05 -4.26 -3.85
N SER A 68 4.80 -5.34 -3.78
CA SER A 68 5.58 -5.64 -2.59
C SER A 68 6.99 -5.09 -2.77
N GLY A 69 7.59 -4.68 -1.67
CA GLY A 69 8.93 -4.13 -1.74
C GLY A 69 9.68 -4.37 -0.45
N SER A 70 10.77 -3.63 -0.29
CA SER A 70 11.60 -3.74 0.89
C SER A 70 11.73 -2.38 1.54
N TYR A 71 12.41 -2.34 2.68
CA TYR A 71 12.53 -1.09 3.42
C TYR A 71 13.18 0.03 2.63
N ILE A 72 14.01 -0.32 1.67
CA ILE A 72 14.65 0.71 0.89
C ILE A 72 13.64 1.50 0.06
N ASP A 73 12.50 0.88 -0.21
CA ASP A 73 11.45 1.56 -0.97
C ASP A 73 10.78 2.68 -0.18
N CYS A 74 11.02 2.73 1.12
CA CYS A 74 10.46 3.80 1.93
C CYS A 74 11.16 5.14 1.71
N SER A 75 12.33 5.11 1.13
CA SER A 75 13.15 6.32 1.06
C SER A 75 12.50 7.47 0.30
N ASN A 76 11.60 7.18 -0.61
CA ASN A 76 10.93 8.24 -1.35
C ASN A 76 9.42 8.21 -1.15
N CYS A 77 8.97 7.66 -0.03
CA CYS A 77 7.56 7.64 0.26
C CYS A 77 7.12 8.95 0.91
N ASP A 78 5.91 9.33 0.61
CA ASP A 78 5.31 10.50 1.24
C ASP A 78 4.72 10.17 2.60
N LEU A 79 4.33 8.92 2.77
CA LEU A 79 3.71 8.48 4.01
C LEU A 79 4.10 7.04 4.28
N ILE A 80 4.39 6.73 5.51
CA ILE A 80 4.72 5.37 5.92
C ILE A 80 3.78 4.98 7.04
N ILE A 81 3.02 3.93 6.82
CA ILE A 81 2.07 3.43 7.80
C ILE A 81 2.60 2.12 8.36
N ILE A 82 2.75 2.05 9.65
CA ILE A 82 3.27 0.86 10.29
C ILE A 82 2.14 0.16 11.02
N THR A 83 1.83 -1.04 10.56
CA THR A 83 0.77 -1.82 11.17
C THR A 83 1.30 -3.12 11.75
N ALA A 84 2.60 -3.23 11.87
CA ALA A 84 3.22 -4.45 12.31
C ALA A 84 2.77 -4.79 13.70
N GLY A 85 1.81 -5.63 13.79
CA GLY A 85 1.30 -6.02 15.05
C GLY A 85 2.15 -7.10 15.64
N ARG A 86 1.91 -7.35 16.91
CA ARG A 86 2.55 -8.39 17.59
C ARG A 86 1.86 -9.67 17.29
N LYS A 87 2.64 -10.64 17.08
CA LYS A 87 2.10 -11.94 16.89
C LYS A 87 1.78 -12.55 18.20
N ARG A 88 0.74 -13.25 18.28
CA ARG A 88 0.44 -13.84 19.54
C ARG A 88 0.35 -15.30 19.50
#